data_0da7758d55516a08093883a4d5f577e5
#
_entry.id   0da7758d55516a08093883a4d5f577e5
#
_cell.length_a   1.000
_cell.length_b   1.000
_cell.length_c   1.000
_cell.angle_alpha   90.00
_cell.angle_beta   90.00
_cell.angle_gamma   90.00
#
_symmetry.space_group_name_H-M   'P 1'
#
loop_
_entity.id
_entity.type
_entity.pdbx_description
1 polymer ?
#
loop_
_entity_poly.entity_id
_entity_poly.type
_entity_poly.pdbx_seq_one_letter_code
_entity_poly.pdbx_strand_id
1 'polypeptide(L)'
;MEKMTGWWSSLAAGDLDGDGDIDLVAGNTGFNTKYKAANSKPELLYYGDFDGTGTPRILEAKFVGEICFPHRGYSCSSNAMLGLNSRFPNFHSFAIKSLESIYSQSRLNTAHRFQANTLASGIFVNDGGGRYTFVELPRIAQAFPVSGIAIHDFTNDERLDIYIVGNSSSPQRETGNMDGGVSLLLKGDGLGGFRPVWPNESGLVVPGDARSIALTDLNGNSRLDVVVTINDGELRAFEVR
;
A
#
# COMPACT_ATOMS: atom_id res chain seq x y z
N MET A 1 -3.08 -2.61 -16.90
CA MET A 1 -3.66 -2.24 -15.60
C MET A 1 -4.74 -3.16 -15.08
N GLU A 2 -5.69 -3.63 -15.87
CA GLU A 2 -6.90 -4.36 -15.44
C GLU A 2 -6.69 -5.61 -14.56
N LYS A 3 -5.50 -6.21 -14.58
CA LYS A 3 -5.19 -7.41 -13.79
C LYS A 3 -4.42 -7.13 -12.49
N MET A 4 -4.05 -5.88 -12.25
CA MET A 4 -3.32 -5.51 -11.04
C MET A 4 -4.29 -5.02 -9.98
N THR A 5 -4.36 -5.77 -8.90
CA THR A 5 -5.16 -5.44 -7.71
C THR A 5 -4.23 -5.23 -6.52
N GLY A 6 -4.43 -4.13 -5.79
CA GLY A 6 -3.59 -3.74 -4.65
C GLY A 6 -4.37 -2.90 -3.67
N TRP A 7 -3.71 -2.46 -2.62
CA TRP A 7 -4.26 -1.48 -1.68
C TRP A 7 -3.78 -0.08 -2.06
N TRP A 8 -4.22 0.34 -3.27
CA TRP A 8 -3.87 1.62 -3.85
C TRP A 8 -4.41 2.76 -2.99
N SER A 9 -3.52 3.65 -2.54
CA SER A 9 -3.83 4.71 -1.57
C SER A 9 -3.61 6.12 -2.09
N SER A 10 -2.77 6.28 -3.11
CA SER A 10 -2.44 7.59 -3.69
C SER A 10 -2.10 7.46 -5.17
N LEU A 11 -2.27 8.55 -5.90
CA LEU A 11 -2.01 8.63 -7.34
C LEU A 11 -1.53 10.03 -7.69
N ALA A 12 -0.51 10.11 -8.55
CA ALA A 12 -0.06 11.34 -9.19
C ALA A 12 0.24 11.06 -10.67
N ALA A 13 0.24 12.10 -11.50
CA ALA A 13 0.42 11.99 -12.94
C ALA A 13 1.45 13.00 -13.44
N GLY A 14 2.29 12.61 -14.39
CA GLY A 14 3.31 13.45 -15.04
C GLY A 14 4.01 12.68 -16.15
N ASP A 15 4.64 13.40 -17.06
CA ASP A 15 5.52 12.84 -18.08
C ASP A 15 6.90 12.59 -17.45
N LEU A 16 7.14 11.34 -17.01
CA LEU A 16 8.30 10.99 -16.19
C LEU A 16 9.53 10.56 -17.00
N ASP A 17 9.34 10.20 -18.27
CA ASP A 17 10.41 9.75 -19.15
C ASP A 17 10.67 10.69 -20.34
N GLY A 18 9.87 11.77 -20.44
CA GLY A 18 10.08 12.84 -21.42
C GLY A 18 9.60 12.52 -22.83
N ASP A 19 8.70 11.51 -22.97
CA ASP A 19 8.18 11.08 -24.27
C ASP A 19 6.92 11.86 -24.70
N GLY A 20 6.35 12.67 -23.81
CA GLY A 20 5.16 13.50 -24.03
C GLY A 20 3.84 12.83 -23.61
N ASP A 21 3.85 11.57 -23.22
CA ASP A 21 2.69 10.87 -22.69
C ASP A 21 2.66 10.90 -21.15
N ILE A 22 1.47 10.89 -20.58
CA ILE A 22 1.33 11.01 -19.12
C ILE A 22 1.43 9.65 -18.46
N ASP A 23 2.40 9.52 -17.56
CA ASP A 23 2.59 8.40 -16.65
C ASP A 23 1.81 8.56 -15.35
N LEU A 24 1.62 7.47 -14.62
CA LEU A 24 0.95 7.47 -13.33
C LEU A 24 1.85 6.89 -12.26
N VAL A 25 2.07 7.62 -11.18
CA VAL A 25 2.73 7.10 -9.97
C VAL A 25 1.64 6.67 -8.99
N ALA A 26 1.66 5.40 -8.59
CA ALA A 26 0.66 4.83 -7.69
C ALA A 26 1.29 4.35 -6.39
N GLY A 27 0.77 4.84 -5.27
CA GLY A 27 1.14 4.43 -3.92
C GLY A 27 0.34 3.22 -3.46
N ASN A 28 1.03 2.28 -2.80
CA ASN A 28 0.48 1.05 -2.25
C ASN A 28 1.04 0.80 -0.85
N THR A 29 0.76 -0.35 -0.26
CA THR A 29 1.18 -0.71 1.10
C THR A 29 2.69 -0.92 1.26
N GLY A 30 3.40 -1.27 0.18
CA GLY A 30 4.81 -1.61 0.23
C GLY A 30 5.06 -3.01 0.79
N PHE A 31 6.35 -3.31 1.09
CA PHE A 31 6.77 -4.66 1.46
C PHE A 31 7.09 -4.84 2.95
N ASN A 32 7.12 -3.76 3.73
CA ASN A 32 7.35 -3.81 5.17
C ASN A 32 6.06 -4.12 5.94
N THR A 33 5.47 -5.27 5.62
CA THR A 33 4.19 -5.72 6.17
C THR A 33 4.17 -7.25 6.31
N LYS A 34 3.24 -7.77 7.11
CA LYS A 34 2.99 -9.22 7.24
C LYS A 34 2.41 -9.85 5.96
N TYR A 35 1.83 -9.06 5.09
CA TYR A 35 1.20 -9.51 3.87
C TYR A 35 2.21 -9.79 2.76
N LYS A 36 1.94 -10.81 1.92
CA LYS A 36 2.82 -11.27 0.85
C LYS A 36 1.99 -11.61 -0.39
N ALA A 37 1.72 -10.60 -1.19
CA ALA A 37 0.93 -10.77 -2.41
C ALA A 37 1.78 -11.11 -3.63
N ALA A 38 1.24 -11.96 -4.48
CA ALA A 38 1.78 -12.25 -5.81
C ALA A 38 0.62 -12.61 -6.77
N ASN A 39 0.85 -12.53 -8.09
CA ASN A 39 -0.18 -12.88 -9.08
C ASN A 39 -0.73 -14.29 -8.91
N SER A 40 0.12 -15.26 -8.59
CA SER A 40 -0.28 -16.66 -8.37
C SER A 40 -0.82 -16.92 -6.96
N LYS A 41 -0.50 -16.07 -5.99
CA LYS A 41 -0.84 -16.21 -4.56
C LYS A 41 -1.24 -14.84 -3.99
N PRO A 42 -2.43 -14.34 -4.36
CA PRO A 42 -2.88 -13.05 -3.87
C PRO A 42 -3.24 -13.12 -2.38
N GLU A 43 -3.16 -11.99 -1.71
CA GLU A 43 -3.83 -11.81 -0.43
C GLU A 43 -5.32 -11.71 -0.68
N LEU A 44 -6.11 -12.40 0.14
CA LEU A 44 -7.55 -12.51 -0.03
C LEU A 44 -8.29 -11.87 1.14
N LEU A 45 -9.40 -11.23 0.81
CA LEU A 45 -10.36 -10.74 1.80
C LEU A 45 -11.75 -11.21 1.40
N TYR A 46 -12.44 -11.83 2.34
CA TYR A 46 -13.83 -12.25 2.20
C TYR A 46 -14.71 -11.45 3.16
N TYR A 47 -15.89 -11.08 2.68
CA TYR A 47 -16.92 -10.43 3.49
C TYR A 47 -18.24 -11.19 3.36
N GLY A 48 -18.71 -11.77 4.43
CA GLY A 48 -19.92 -12.61 4.44
C GLY A 48 -20.25 -13.21 5.79
N ASP A 49 -21.34 -13.99 5.83
CA ASP A 49 -21.76 -14.76 7.02
C ASP A 49 -21.13 -16.16 7.00
N PHE A 50 -20.13 -16.38 7.84
CA PHE A 50 -19.39 -17.65 7.89
C PHE A 50 -19.85 -18.62 8.98
N ASP A 51 -20.73 -18.19 9.88
CA ASP A 51 -21.24 -19.02 11.00
C ASP A 51 -22.76 -19.25 10.93
N GLY A 52 -23.49 -18.61 10.01
CA GLY A 52 -24.92 -18.76 9.81
C GLY A 52 -25.77 -17.94 10.79
N THR A 53 -25.15 -16.96 11.43
CA THR A 53 -25.87 -16.07 12.37
C THR A 53 -26.56 -14.88 11.69
N GLY A 54 -26.37 -14.72 10.38
CA GLY A 54 -26.82 -13.54 9.63
C GLY A 54 -25.90 -12.32 9.79
N THR A 55 -24.84 -12.42 10.57
CA THR A 55 -23.90 -11.30 10.81
C THR A 55 -22.70 -11.40 9.87
N PRO A 56 -22.52 -10.48 8.91
CA PRO A 56 -21.37 -10.52 8.03
C PRO A 56 -20.08 -10.21 8.81
N ARG A 57 -18.99 -10.86 8.39
CA ARG A 57 -17.66 -10.72 8.98
C ARG A 57 -16.60 -10.61 7.90
N ILE A 58 -15.43 -10.10 8.27
CA ILE A 58 -14.26 -10.02 7.41
C ILE A 58 -13.33 -11.18 7.74
N LEU A 59 -12.91 -11.91 6.71
CA LEU A 59 -11.87 -12.93 6.77
C LEU A 59 -10.74 -12.53 5.83
N GLU A 60 -9.55 -12.31 6.40
CA GLU A 60 -8.31 -12.17 5.63
C GLU A 60 -7.67 -13.56 5.48
N ALA A 61 -7.17 -13.85 4.28
CA ALA A 61 -6.55 -15.15 4.01
C ALA A 61 -5.33 -15.01 3.09
N LYS A 62 -4.39 -15.94 3.26
CA LYS A 62 -3.13 -16.01 2.54
C LYS A 62 -2.82 -17.43 2.07
N PHE A 63 -1.96 -17.54 1.10
CA PHE A 63 -1.42 -18.83 0.67
C PHE A 63 -0.11 -19.15 1.38
N VAL A 64 0.00 -20.40 1.85
CA VAL A 64 1.25 -21.02 2.31
C VAL A 64 1.43 -22.29 1.46
N GLY A 65 2.41 -22.28 0.55
CA GLY A 65 2.42 -23.26 -0.52
C GLY A 65 1.16 -23.13 -1.38
N GLU A 66 0.49 -24.22 -1.65
CA GLU A 66 -0.76 -24.25 -2.45
C GLU A 66 -2.02 -24.19 -1.58
N ILE A 67 -1.88 -24.09 -0.27
CA ILE A 67 -2.99 -24.13 0.67
C ILE A 67 -3.32 -22.71 1.14
N CYS A 68 -4.59 -22.36 1.12
CA CYS A 68 -5.09 -21.10 1.65
C CYS A 68 -5.41 -21.24 3.15
N PHE A 69 -4.90 -20.31 3.95
CA PHE A 69 -5.10 -20.24 5.40
C PHE A 69 -5.64 -18.88 5.83
N PRO A 70 -6.40 -18.78 6.93
CA PRO A 70 -6.75 -17.49 7.49
C PRO A 70 -5.50 -16.77 8.05
N HIS A 71 -5.46 -15.45 7.95
CA HIS A 71 -4.45 -14.63 8.64
C HIS A 71 -4.65 -14.63 10.14
N ARG A 72 -5.92 -14.60 10.58
CA ARG A 72 -6.27 -14.58 12.00
C ARG A 72 -6.19 -15.96 12.60
N GLY A 73 -5.50 -16.07 13.73
CA GLY A 73 -5.38 -17.29 14.51
C GLY A 73 -6.68 -17.68 15.19
N TYR A 74 -6.63 -18.84 15.86
CA TYR A 74 -7.79 -19.47 16.52
C TYR A 74 -8.50 -18.55 17.52
N SER A 75 -7.76 -17.88 18.42
CA SER A 75 -8.36 -17.02 19.45
C SER A 75 -9.25 -15.93 18.85
N CYS A 76 -8.75 -15.20 17.84
CA CYS A 76 -9.49 -14.13 17.20
C CYS A 76 -10.69 -14.67 16.42
N SER A 77 -10.50 -15.79 15.71
CA SER A 77 -11.56 -16.40 14.92
C SER A 77 -12.67 -16.98 15.80
N SER A 78 -12.32 -17.67 16.89
CA SER A 78 -13.30 -18.29 17.80
C SER A 78 -14.02 -17.26 18.68
N ASN A 79 -13.37 -16.17 19.06
CA ASN A 79 -14.05 -15.07 19.77
C ASN A 79 -15.07 -14.36 18.88
N ALA A 80 -14.79 -14.26 17.58
CA ALA A 80 -15.71 -13.67 16.62
C ALA A 80 -16.85 -14.64 16.21
N MET A 81 -16.58 -15.94 16.20
CA MET A 81 -17.49 -17.00 15.74
C MET A 81 -17.46 -18.16 16.71
N LEU A 82 -18.32 -18.11 17.74
CA LEU A 82 -18.32 -19.05 18.87
C LEU A 82 -18.48 -20.52 18.47
N GLY A 83 -19.14 -20.82 17.36
CA GLY A 83 -19.27 -22.19 16.82
C GLY A 83 -17.95 -22.86 16.46
N LEU A 84 -16.86 -22.10 16.29
CA LEU A 84 -15.54 -22.65 16.03
C LEU A 84 -14.97 -23.38 17.27
N ASN A 85 -15.33 -22.95 18.48
CA ASN A 85 -14.87 -23.61 19.71
C ASN A 85 -15.34 -25.08 19.83
N SER A 86 -16.54 -25.39 19.36
CA SER A 86 -17.06 -26.78 19.36
C SER A 86 -16.42 -27.62 18.25
N ARG A 87 -15.98 -27.00 17.16
CA ARG A 87 -15.37 -27.70 16.01
C ARG A 87 -13.88 -27.94 16.17
N PHE A 88 -13.19 -27.03 16.86
CA PHE A 88 -11.74 -27.08 17.06
C PHE A 88 -11.41 -27.00 18.55
N PRO A 89 -11.07 -28.13 19.17
CA PRO A 89 -10.86 -28.19 20.62
C PRO A 89 -9.56 -27.54 21.10
N ASN A 90 -8.64 -27.22 20.18
CA ASN A 90 -7.36 -26.62 20.51
C ASN A 90 -6.76 -25.83 19.31
N PHE A 91 -5.70 -25.06 19.58
CA PHE A 91 -5.01 -24.24 18.58
C PHE A 91 -4.46 -25.08 17.42
N HIS A 92 -3.87 -26.22 17.69
CA HIS A 92 -3.27 -27.09 16.68
C HIS A 92 -4.31 -27.58 15.67
N SER A 93 -5.47 -28.07 16.17
CA SER A 93 -6.54 -28.58 15.32
C SER A 93 -7.11 -27.54 14.36
N PHE A 94 -7.05 -26.25 14.72
CA PHE A 94 -7.42 -25.14 13.85
C PHE A 94 -6.28 -24.78 12.89
N ALA A 95 -5.05 -24.65 13.40
CA ALA A 95 -3.91 -24.12 12.64
C ALA A 95 -3.49 -24.96 11.44
N ILE A 96 -3.76 -26.28 11.47
CA ILE A 96 -3.43 -27.19 10.37
C ILE A 96 -4.52 -27.27 9.28
N LYS A 97 -5.63 -26.57 9.43
CA LYS A 97 -6.76 -26.64 8.50
C LYS A 97 -6.73 -25.50 7.49
N SER A 98 -7.07 -25.84 6.25
CA SER A 98 -7.27 -24.86 5.19
C SER A 98 -8.48 -23.95 5.45
N LEU A 99 -8.51 -22.80 4.80
CA LEU A 99 -9.60 -21.83 4.91
C LEU A 99 -10.98 -22.47 4.66
N GLU A 100 -11.11 -23.25 3.59
CA GLU A 100 -12.34 -23.96 3.24
C GLU A 100 -12.74 -25.04 4.23
N SER A 101 -11.77 -25.68 4.90
CA SER A 101 -12.05 -26.65 5.96
C SER A 101 -12.58 -25.97 7.24
N ILE A 102 -12.17 -24.72 7.49
CA ILE A 102 -12.61 -23.96 8.65
C ILE A 102 -13.99 -23.31 8.39
N TYR A 103 -14.17 -22.64 7.26
CA TYR A 103 -15.33 -21.78 6.99
C TYR A 103 -16.35 -22.36 5.98
N SER A 104 -16.09 -23.55 5.45
CA SER A 104 -16.79 -24.26 4.38
C SER A 104 -16.73 -23.55 3.01
N GLN A 105 -16.56 -24.33 1.96
CA GLN A 105 -16.49 -23.83 0.58
C GLN A 105 -17.79 -23.12 0.17
N SER A 106 -18.95 -23.64 0.58
CA SER A 106 -20.25 -23.06 0.23
C SER A 106 -20.42 -21.64 0.78
N ARG A 107 -19.97 -21.37 1.99
CA ARG A 107 -20.03 -20.03 2.60
C ARG A 107 -19.01 -19.06 1.98
N LEU A 108 -17.82 -19.56 1.66
CA LEU A 108 -16.82 -18.77 0.93
C LEU A 108 -17.31 -18.38 -0.47
N ASN A 109 -18.03 -19.27 -1.15
CA ASN A 109 -18.59 -19.00 -2.48
C ASN A 109 -19.72 -17.96 -2.48
N THR A 110 -20.45 -17.82 -1.38
CA THR A 110 -21.51 -16.81 -1.23
C THR A 110 -21.01 -15.47 -0.70
N ALA A 111 -19.81 -15.42 -0.17
CA ALA A 111 -19.19 -14.20 0.35
C ALA A 111 -18.68 -13.31 -0.80
N HIS A 112 -18.67 -12.00 -0.57
CA HIS A 112 -17.92 -11.09 -1.43
C HIS A 112 -16.42 -11.39 -1.26
N ARG A 113 -15.72 -11.59 -2.39
CA ARG A 113 -14.29 -11.88 -2.40
C ARG A 113 -13.53 -10.74 -3.08
N PHE A 114 -12.53 -10.22 -2.38
CA PHE A 114 -11.56 -9.25 -2.88
C PHE A 114 -10.17 -9.87 -2.85
N GLN A 115 -9.26 -9.33 -3.64
CA GLN A 115 -7.87 -9.80 -3.65
C GLN A 115 -6.90 -8.66 -3.95
N ALA A 116 -5.69 -8.78 -3.41
CA ALA A 116 -4.55 -7.97 -3.80
C ALA A 116 -3.45 -8.90 -4.33
N ASN A 117 -2.98 -8.66 -5.54
CA ASN A 117 -1.91 -9.44 -6.16
C ASN A 117 -0.59 -8.67 -6.26
N THR A 118 -0.59 -7.37 -5.88
CA THR A 118 0.61 -6.57 -5.70
C THR A 118 0.48 -5.66 -4.48
N LEU A 119 1.59 -5.44 -3.80
CA LEU A 119 1.73 -4.49 -2.69
C LEU A 119 2.76 -3.40 -3.03
N ALA A 120 3.43 -3.51 -4.16
CA ALA A 120 4.42 -2.54 -4.59
C ALA A 120 3.80 -1.19 -4.92
N SER A 121 4.40 -0.11 -4.45
CA SER A 121 4.23 1.21 -5.04
C SER A 121 5.07 1.29 -6.32
N GLY A 122 4.55 1.94 -7.36
CA GLY A 122 5.21 1.92 -8.67
C GLY A 122 4.70 2.97 -9.64
N ILE A 123 5.27 2.94 -10.82
CA ILE A 123 4.92 3.78 -11.94
C ILE A 123 4.23 2.93 -13.01
N PHE A 124 3.12 3.38 -13.50
CA PHE A 124 2.51 2.88 -14.72
C PHE A 124 3.01 3.78 -15.86
N VAL A 125 4.05 3.31 -16.54
CA VAL A 125 4.62 4.01 -17.70
C VAL A 125 3.67 3.85 -18.88
N ASN A 126 3.28 4.96 -19.48
CA ASN A 126 2.43 5.03 -20.67
C ASN A 126 3.30 4.89 -21.92
N ASP A 127 2.99 4.00 -22.83
CA ASP A 127 3.72 3.81 -24.09
C ASP A 127 3.08 4.53 -25.28
N GLY A 128 2.20 5.52 -25.02
CA GLY A 128 1.50 6.30 -26.02
C GLY A 128 0.36 5.61 -26.74
N GLY A 129 0.23 4.30 -26.60
CA GLY A 129 -0.83 3.52 -27.23
C GLY A 129 -2.01 3.17 -26.32
N GLY A 130 -2.12 3.83 -25.17
CA GLY A 130 -3.09 3.51 -24.11
C GLY A 130 -2.73 2.25 -23.34
N ARG A 131 -1.52 1.75 -23.50
CA ARG A 131 -0.95 0.64 -22.74
C ARG A 131 -0.05 1.18 -21.67
N TYR A 132 -0.10 0.55 -20.51
CA TYR A 132 0.70 0.91 -19.35
C TYR A 132 1.53 -0.28 -18.89
N THR A 133 2.82 -0.06 -18.72
CA THR A 133 3.76 -1.02 -18.13
C THR A 133 4.05 -0.61 -16.68
N PHE A 134 3.87 -1.55 -15.74
CA PHE A 134 4.14 -1.30 -14.33
C PHE A 134 5.61 -1.51 -14.01
N VAL A 135 6.24 -0.51 -13.42
CA VAL A 135 7.62 -0.52 -12.93
C VAL A 135 7.61 -0.21 -11.44
N GLU A 136 8.14 -1.10 -10.63
CA GLU A 136 8.20 -0.88 -9.18
C GLU A 136 9.15 0.27 -8.84
N LEU A 137 8.76 1.12 -7.89
CA LEU A 137 9.67 2.10 -7.29
C LEU A 137 10.84 1.39 -6.57
N PRO A 138 11.98 2.08 -6.37
CA PRO A 138 13.12 1.52 -5.65
C PRO A 138 12.74 0.85 -4.34
N ARG A 139 13.47 -0.20 -3.96
CA ARG A 139 13.14 -1.02 -2.78
C ARG A 139 12.92 -0.22 -1.50
N ILE A 140 13.65 0.88 -1.30
CA ILE A 140 13.47 1.73 -0.11
C ILE A 140 12.10 2.41 -0.08
N ALA A 141 11.51 2.73 -1.24
CA ALA A 141 10.16 3.27 -1.35
C ALA A 141 9.07 2.27 -0.94
N GLN A 142 9.41 0.98 -0.82
CA GLN A 142 8.52 -0.08 -0.37
C GLN A 142 8.58 -0.31 1.16
N ALA A 143 9.31 0.52 1.90
CA ALA A 143 9.47 0.37 3.35
C ALA A 143 8.24 0.83 4.15
N PHE A 144 7.31 1.53 3.54
CA PHE A 144 6.11 2.09 4.17
C PHE A 144 4.95 2.23 3.17
N PRO A 145 3.69 2.26 3.64
CA PRO A 145 2.54 2.61 2.81
C PRO A 145 2.67 4.04 2.29
N VAL A 146 2.48 4.22 0.98
CA VAL A 146 2.59 5.53 0.33
C VAL A 146 1.21 6.17 0.24
N SER A 147 0.94 7.15 1.10
CA SER A 147 -0.35 7.84 1.22
C SER A 147 -0.42 9.15 0.43
N GLY A 148 0.72 9.77 0.15
CA GLY A 148 0.80 11.01 -0.61
C GLY A 148 1.98 10.98 -1.59
N ILE A 149 1.75 11.55 -2.77
CA ILE A 149 2.72 11.63 -3.86
C ILE A 149 2.68 13.05 -4.43
N ALA A 150 3.85 13.64 -4.66
CA ALA A 150 4.01 14.85 -5.44
C ALA A 150 5.06 14.64 -6.53
N ILE A 151 4.81 15.19 -7.70
CA ILE A 151 5.73 15.17 -8.85
C ILE A 151 6.10 16.61 -9.15
N HIS A 152 7.38 16.91 -9.12
CA HIS A 152 7.94 18.24 -9.41
C HIS A 152 9.46 18.11 -9.59
N ASP A 153 10.10 19.09 -10.21
CA ASP A 153 11.56 19.20 -10.20
C ASP A 153 12.03 19.75 -8.84
N PHE A 154 12.23 18.84 -7.87
CA PHE A 154 12.69 19.19 -6.52
C PHE A 154 14.22 19.41 -6.46
N THR A 155 14.95 18.93 -7.45
CA THR A 155 16.41 19.00 -7.49
C THR A 155 16.93 20.11 -8.40
N ASN A 156 16.03 20.86 -9.05
CA ASN A 156 16.30 22.00 -9.94
C ASN A 156 17.25 21.63 -11.10
N ASP A 157 17.00 20.48 -11.72
CA ASP A 157 17.78 19.95 -12.85
C ASP A 157 16.94 19.75 -14.13
N GLU A 158 15.74 20.37 -14.17
CA GLU A 158 14.77 20.35 -15.28
C GLU A 158 14.18 18.96 -15.55
N ARG A 159 14.24 18.05 -14.57
CA ARG A 159 13.65 16.71 -14.64
C ARG A 159 12.64 16.53 -13.52
N LEU A 160 11.61 15.75 -13.79
CA LEU A 160 10.62 15.46 -12.76
C LEU A 160 11.15 14.44 -11.75
N ASP A 161 11.03 14.82 -10.49
CA ASP A 161 11.29 13.97 -9.33
C ASP A 161 9.97 13.51 -8.71
N ILE A 162 10.01 12.47 -7.88
CA ILE A 162 8.86 11.97 -7.13
C ILE A 162 9.15 12.12 -5.63
N TYR A 163 8.29 12.85 -4.92
CA TYR A 163 8.32 12.90 -3.48
C TYR A 163 7.16 12.11 -2.89
N ILE A 164 7.43 11.17 -1.99
CA ILE A 164 6.44 10.31 -1.38
C ILE A 164 6.45 10.44 0.14
N VAL A 165 5.24 10.41 0.72
CA VAL A 165 5.01 10.37 2.16
C VAL A 165 4.03 9.26 2.52
N GLY A 166 4.04 8.84 3.77
CA GLY A 166 3.13 7.78 4.19
C GLY A 166 3.33 7.35 5.64
N ASN A 167 3.39 6.07 5.86
CA ASN A 167 3.29 5.31 7.10
C ASN A 167 1.86 4.97 7.52
N SER A 168 1.74 4.09 8.49
CA SER A 168 0.50 3.77 9.19
C SER A 168 0.83 3.40 10.63
N SER A 169 0.52 4.30 11.56
CA SER A 169 0.79 4.16 13.00
C SER A 169 -0.39 3.62 13.80
N SER A 170 -1.57 3.51 13.18
CA SER A 170 -2.80 3.05 13.85
C SER A 170 -3.52 1.95 13.07
N PRO A 171 -2.80 0.93 12.55
CA PRO A 171 -3.44 -0.21 11.93
C PRO A 171 -4.14 -1.07 12.98
N GLN A 172 -4.91 -2.06 12.53
CA GLN A 172 -5.43 -3.07 13.44
C GLN A 172 -4.27 -3.71 14.23
N ARG A 173 -4.50 -3.94 15.54
CA ARG A 173 -3.48 -4.39 16.51
C ARG A 173 -2.64 -5.58 16.05
N GLU A 174 -3.25 -6.56 15.34
CA GLU A 174 -2.56 -7.75 14.83
C GLU A 174 -1.78 -7.52 13.54
N THR A 175 -1.96 -6.37 12.89
CA THR A 175 -1.23 -6.01 11.68
C THR A 175 0.16 -5.48 12.02
N GLY A 176 0.28 -4.76 13.14
CA GLY A 176 1.49 -4.04 13.53
C GLY A 176 1.64 -2.72 12.76
N ASN A 177 2.46 -1.82 13.28
CA ASN A 177 2.73 -0.55 12.64
C ASN A 177 3.52 -0.75 11.33
N MET A 178 3.22 0.09 10.36
CA MET A 178 3.94 0.19 9.10
C MET A 178 4.53 1.61 9.01
N ASP A 179 5.56 1.87 9.83
CA ASP A 179 6.14 3.18 10.10
C ASP A 179 7.63 3.25 9.74
N GLY A 180 8.03 2.47 8.73
CA GLY A 180 9.42 2.38 8.27
C GLY A 180 9.93 3.57 7.45
N GLY A 181 9.11 4.61 7.20
CA GLY A 181 9.46 5.78 6.41
C GLY A 181 9.56 7.08 7.20
N VAL A 182 10.38 7.98 6.70
CA VAL A 182 10.44 9.40 7.12
C VAL A 182 10.24 10.32 5.92
N SER A 183 9.36 9.91 4.99
CA SER A 183 9.26 10.39 3.61
C SER A 183 10.45 9.98 2.73
N LEU A 184 10.33 10.17 1.41
CA LEU A 184 11.41 9.87 0.48
C LEU A 184 11.31 10.72 -0.78
N LEU A 185 12.41 11.38 -1.14
CA LEU A 185 12.57 11.99 -2.45
C LEU A 185 13.26 10.97 -3.38
N LEU A 186 12.72 10.80 -4.56
CA LEU A 186 13.25 9.99 -5.64
C LEU A 186 13.61 10.90 -6.79
N LYS A 187 14.91 11.07 -7.05
CA LYS A 187 15.41 11.89 -8.16
C LYS A 187 15.28 11.15 -9.47
N GLY A 188 14.62 11.80 -10.43
CA GLY A 188 14.46 11.31 -11.79
C GLY A 188 15.69 11.48 -12.65
N ASP A 189 15.86 10.63 -13.63
CA ASP A 189 16.89 10.74 -14.68
C ASP A 189 16.35 11.32 -15.99
N GLY A 190 15.02 11.59 -16.05
CA GLY A 190 14.32 12.05 -17.26
C GLY A 190 14.12 10.96 -18.32
N LEU A 191 14.36 9.70 -17.97
CA LEU A 191 14.19 8.53 -18.82
C LEU A 191 13.35 7.44 -18.12
N GLY A 192 12.55 7.82 -17.11
CA GLY A 192 11.73 6.92 -16.30
C GLY A 192 12.48 6.19 -15.19
N GLY A 193 13.78 6.42 -15.00
CA GLY A 193 14.58 5.87 -13.91
C GLY A 193 14.60 6.79 -12.69
N PHE A 194 14.53 6.20 -11.48
CA PHE A 194 14.48 6.95 -10.24
C PHE A 194 15.46 6.39 -9.21
N ARG A 195 16.19 7.29 -8.53
CA ARG A 195 17.09 6.94 -7.43
C ARG A 195 16.73 7.67 -6.15
N PRO A 196 16.87 7.04 -4.98
CA PRO A 196 16.59 7.69 -3.71
C PRO A 196 17.58 8.81 -3.44
N VAL A 197 17.06 9.92 -2.91
CA VAL A 197 17.82 11.01 -2.30
C VAL A 197 17.61 10.90 -0.79
N TRP A 198 18.70 10.76 -0.05
CA TRP A 198 18.61 10.53 1.38
C TRP A 198 18.15 11.76 2.14
N PRO A 199 17.47 11.60 3.30
CA PRO A 199 16.93 12.72 4.08
C PRO A 199 17.93 13.80 4.46
N ASN A 200 19.19 13.44 4.69
CA ASN A 200 20.28 14.38 4.97
C ASN A 200 20.71 15.22 3.76
N GLU A 201 20.39 14.78 2.55
CA GLU A 201 20.65 15.51 1.29
C GLU A 201 19.44 16.34 0.90
N SER A 202 18.24 15.76 0.93
CA SER A 202 17.01 16.43 0.51
C SER A 202 16.49 17.46 1.52
N GLY A 203 16.76 17.25 2.83
CA GLY A 203 16.14 18.03 3.90
C GLY A 203 14.64 17.78 4.10
N LEU A 204 14.00 17.00 3.21
CA LEU A 204 12.58 16.69 3.26
C LEU A 204 12.35 15.50 4.22
N VAL A 205 12.13 15.79 5.48
CA VAL A 205 11.97 14.78 6.54
C VAL A 205 10.60 14.92 7.19
N VAL A 206 9.74 13.94 6.98
CA VAL A 206 8.39 13.88 7.55
C VAL A 206 8.20 12.55 8.28
N PRO A 207 8.52 12.46 9.57
CA PRO A 207 8.17 11.31 10.38
C PRO A 207 6.67 11.30 10.70
N GLY A 208 6.16 10.13 11.08
CA GLY A 208 4.77 9.96 11.47
C GLY A 208 3.86 9.52 10.34
N ASP A 209 2.57 9.54 10.61
CA ASP A 209 1.51 9.01 9.73
C ASP A 209 1.07 10.10 8.73
N ALA A 210 1.92 10.38 7.73
CA ALA A 210 1.65 11.39 6.71
C ALA A 210 0.58 10.92 5.72
N ARG A 211 -0.34 11.82 5.32
CA ARG A 211 -1.53 11.46 4.55
C ARG A 211 -1.63 12.09 3.17
N SER A 212 -1.14 13.31 3.03
CA SER A 212 -1.28 14.06 1.79
C SER A 212 -0.15 15.04 1.60
N ILE A 213 0.12 15.37 0.34
CA ILE A 213 1.05 16.41 -0.07
C ILE A 213 0.30 17.42 -0.92
N ALA A 214 0.58 18.70 -0.71
CA ALA A 214 0.21 19.77 -1.61
C ALA A 214 1.46 20.56 -2.03
N LEU A 215 1.49 20.98 -3.27
CA LEU A 215 2.48 21.92 -3.78
C LEU A 215 1.80 23.29 -3.97
N THR A 216 2.33 24.31 -3.34
CA THR A 216 1.78 25.68 -3.41
C THR A 216 2.85 26.71 -3.06
N ASP A 217 2.77 27.90 -3.63
CA ASP A 217 3.60 29.02 -3.22
C ASP A 217 3.02 29.65 -1.94
N LEU A 218 3.65 29.39 -0.79
CA LEU A 218 3.20 29.86 0.52
C LEU A 218 3.64 31.29 0.83
N ASN A 219 4.75 31.72 0.25
CA ASN A 219 5.43 32.98 0.60
C ASN A 219 5.40 34.04 -0.50
N GLY A 220 4.81 33.74 -1.67
CA GLY A 220 4.64 34.65 -2.80
C GLY A 220 5.94 34.86 -3.62
N ASN A 221 6.88 33.89 -3.54
CA ASN A 221 8.16 33.96 -4.24
C ASN A 221 8.12 33.34 -5.65
N SER A 222 6.95 32.89 -6.09
CA SER A 222 6.69 32.21 -7.37
C SER A 222 7.37 30.82 -7.48
N ARG A 223 7.78 30.22 -6.36
CA ARG A 223 8.24 28.84 -6.28
C ARG A 223 7.24 28.00 -5.50
N LEU A 224 7.17 26.71 -5.81
CA LEU A 224 6.27 25.82 -5.10
C LEU A 224 6.95 25.31 -3.83
N ASP A 225 6.26 25.48 -2.72
CA ASP A 225 6.59 24.88 -1.43
C ASP A 225 5.85 23.56 -1.26
N VAL A 226 6.40 22.67 -0.44
CA VAL A 226 5.78 21.39 -0.09
C VAL A 226 5.03 21.52 1.23
N VAL A 227 3.75 21.16 1.25
CA VAL A 227 2.94 21.06 2.47
C VAL A 227 2.51 19.63 2.68
N VAL A 228 2.77 19.07 3.86
CA VAL A 228 2.41 17.69 4.20
C VAL A 228 1.48 17.67 5.41
N THR A 229 0.37 16.94 5.27
CA THR A 229 -0.54 16.66 6.38
C THR A 229 -0.12 15.39 7.11
N ILE A 230 -0.16 15.41 8.45
CA ILE A 230 0.17 14.27 9.30
C ILE A 230 -1.03 13.96 10.17
N ASN A 231 -1.47 12.70 10.18
CA ASN A 231 -2.55 12.24 11.05
C ASN A 231 -2.11 12.32 12.52
N ASP A 232 -2.92 12.97 13.37
CA ASP A 232 -2.60 13.23 14.77
C ASP A 232 -1.26 13.98 14.95
N GLY A 233 -0.95 14.91 14.02
CA GLY A 233 0.30 15.67 14.00
C GLY A 233 0.17 17.05 13.37
N GLU A 234 1.21 17.86 13.53
CA GLU A 234 1.29 19.18 12.93
C GLU A 234 1.56 19.12 11.42
N LEU A 235 1.08 20.11 10.68
CA LEU A 235 1.46 20.33 9.29
C LEU A 235 2.98 20.54 9.18
N ARG A 236 3.58 19.97 8.16
CA ARG A 236 4.97 20.26 7.78
C ARG A 236 4.98 21.04 6.48
N ALA A 237 5.76 22.10 6.43
CA ALA A 237 5.99 22.88 5.23
C ALA A 237 7.50 22.98 4.97
N PHE A 238 7.87 22.88 3.70
CA PHE A 238 9.25 22.96 3.24
C PHE A 238 9.33 23.86 2.04
N GLU A 239 10.26 24.80 2.05
CA GLU A 239 10.61 25.64 0.92
C GLU A 239 11.47 24.82 -0.06
N VAL A 240 11.05 24.73 -1.32
CA VAL A 240 11.85 24.11 -2.39
C VAL A 240 12.82 25.17 -2.92
N ARG A 241 14.12 24.89 -2.84
CA ARG A 241 15.19 25.84 -3.20
C ARG A 241 15.70 25.65 -4.61
#